data_fefc89258764c5c5aff314a13cd72db2
#
_entry.id   fefc89258764c5c5aff314a13cd72db2
#
_cell.length_a   1.000
_cell.length_b   1.000
_cell.length_c   1.000
_cell.angle_alpha   90.00
_cell.angle_beta   90.00
_cell.angle_gamma   90.00
#
_symmetry.space_group_name_H-M   'P 1'
#
loop_
_entity.id
_entity.type
_entity.pdbx_description
1 polymer ?
#
loop_
_entity_poly.entity_id
_entity_poly.type
_entity_poly.pdbx_seq_one_letter_code
_entity_poly.pdbx_strand_id
1 'polypeptide(L)'
;MKNILSIVFLFAFLSSFSQETETVIRFDAQRNAKSKKEFIWKQQGQTRGGTASITLPFFDDFSRYSLPTNDPAVPNAWQRWSDTCAFINSGFPIAPPSIGVATLDGLRADGYPYNFADEFSYGSADTLTSLPIDLSTLTAADQVFLSFFYQGGGMGNNPDLGDSLIVEFYSPFGSGQWAQVWTSPEVFPTDTFEQVFVAVDAPQYLLDGFQFRFRNFGTLSGAFDHWHIDYVQLDAGVDSSNVIFDEVCMQFPLRTLLNEYTAMPLTHFAANTANNMVASIGVQQRNLGNDENIVTSYSITKQDGTSQVFNAADFNTTLNANSAFTRTIGLNGFAYNVTPDDTCSYFDVKTYINPTDARLQNDTATLRQYFYNYYAYDDGTAERGYSNAAAGGMIAMKFRAEVTDSLLGLFVYWLPTGVNVSAETFLLRAWSDGGTQPGTELGENFNYHHPAFYQHGENYFSYYSYDNPIAVTGNFYVGWVQSGTAGLPVGNDKSGNINSTKVFYNNGFEQPWQQSSINGALMIRPVFKSGKSSVWNSVTELSTETPSLFPNPFNSNFTIQGLNENNSYNVSILSSTGQLIESSFHSHVNSIEMENNSLPVGMYFIQITNNSTQEIIRLKAMKQ
;
A
#
# COMPACT_ATOMS: atom_id res chain seq x y z
N MET A 1 37.47 8.96 -53.72
CA MET A 1 37.48 7.97 -52.66
C MET A 1 37.56 8.62 -51.28
N LYS A 2 36.72 9.62 -50.99
CA LYS A 2 36.68 10.29 -49.65
C LYS A 2 35.29 10.38 -49.04
N ASN A 3 34.25 9.84 -49.67
CA ASN A 3 32.84 10.01 -49.21
C ASN A 3 32.16 8.69 -48.80
N ILE A 4 32.89 7.57 -48.60
CA ILE A 4 32.33 6.27 -48.21
C ILE A 4 32.61 5.98 -46.71
N LEU A 5 33.48 6.76 -46.04
CA LEU A 5 33.87 6.50 -44.65
C LEU A 5 32.95 7.20 -43.60
N SER A 6 32.05 8.09 -44.04
CA SER A 6 31.15 8.82 -43.15
C SER A 6 29.80 8.15 -42.91
N ILE A 7 29.45 7.07 -43.63
CA ILE A 7 28.15 6.38 -43.47
C ILE A 7 28.22 5.18 -42.52
N VAL A 8 29.40 4.65 -42.24
CA VAL A 8 29.56 3.47 -41.36
C VAL A 8 29.55 3.85 -39.88
N PHE A 9 29.75 5.12 -39.52
CA PHE A 9 29.73 5.56 -38.12
C PHE A 9 28.36 6.03 -37.60
N LEU A 10 27.30 6.07 -38.43
CA LEU A 10 25.98 6.49 -38.03
C LEU A 10 25.06 5.31 -37.59
N PHE A 11 25.54 4.07 -37.65
CA PHE A 11 24.78 2.89 -37.23
C PHE A 11 25.23 2.29 -35.89
N ALA A 12 26.19 2.89 -35.22
CA ALA A 12 26.69 2.39 -33.92
C ALA A 12 26.10 3.13 -32.68
N PHE A 13 25.10 3.98 -32.87
CA PHE A 13 24.33 4.61 -31.82
C PHE A 13 22.84 4.22 -31.86
N LEU A 14 22.53 2.96 -32.12
CA LEU A 14 21.28 2.40 -31.63
C LEU A 14 21.54 2.00 -30.19
N SER A 15 21.34 2.99 -29.34
CA SER A 15 21.24 2.89 -27.88
C SER A 15 20.54 1.58 -27.49
N SER A 16 21.21 0.77 -26.71
CA SER A 16 20.57 -0.19 -25.84
C SER A 16 19.67 0.62 -24.88
N PHE A 17 18.43 0.87 -25.26
CA PHE A 17 17.43 1.26 -24.29
C PHE A 17 17.31 0.08 -23.33
N SER A 18 17.59 0.31 -22.07
CA SER A 18 17.20 -0.60 -21.03
C SER A 18 15.72 -0.86 -21.22
N GLN A 19 15.32 -2.14 -21.35
CA GLN A 19 13.91 -2.48 -21.50
C GLN A 19 13.22 -2.60 -20.15
N GLU A 20 14.00 -2.55 -19.04
CA GLU A 20 13.43 -2.37 -17.73
C GLU A 20 12.92 -0.92 -17.56
N THR A 21 11.75 -0.78 -17.02
CA THR A 21 11.10 0.52 -16.81
C THR A 21 10.45 0.60 -15.44
N GLU A 22 10.53 1.77 -14.84
CA GLU A 22 9.76 2.14 -13.66
C GLU A 22 8.49 2.86 -14.12
N THR A 23 7.35 2.53 -13.53
CA THR A 23 6.05 3.09 -13.91
C THR A 23 5.35 3.67 -12.69
N VAL A 24 4.49 4.66 -12.91
CA VAL A 24 3.63 5.23 -11.87
C VAL A 24 2.43 4.33 -11.61
N ILE A 25 1.91 4.40 -10.39
CA ILE A 25 0.70 3.70 -9.97
C ILE A 25 -0.51 4.43 -10.57
N ARG A 26 -1.40 3.71 -11.24
CA ARG A 26 -2.64 4.31 -11.76
C ARG A 26 -3.90 3.87 -11.04
N PHE A 27 -3.77 3.00 -10.08
CA PHE A 27 -4.85 2.57 -9.22
C PHE A 27 -4.30 1.94 -7.94
N ASP A 28 -4.86 2.33 -6.80
CA ASP A 28 -4.54 1.76 -5.50
C ASP A 28 -5.66 0.84 -5.01
N ALA A 29 -5.37 -0.47 -5.03
CA ALA A 29 -6.31 -1.49 -4.62
C ALA A 29 -6.63 -1.45 -3.11
N GLN A 30 -5.66 -1.06 -2.28
CA GLN A 30 -5.84 -1.00 -0.83
C GLN A 30 -6.81 0.12 -0.45
N ARG A 31 -6.68 1.31 -1.07
CA ARG A 31 -7.66 2.40 -0.91
C ARG A 31 -9.04 2.00 -1.39
N ASN A 32 -9.12 1.30 -2.53
CA ASN A 32 -10.41 0.84 -3.06
C ASN A 32 -11.12 -0.10 -2.10
N ALA A 33 -10.40 -1.03 -1.49
CA ALA A 33 -10.99 -1.93 -0.51
C ALA A 33 -11.39 -1.20 0.78
N LYS A 34 -10.59 -0.24 1.23
CA LYS A 34 -10.95 0.62 2.37
C LYS A 34 -12.23 1.41 2.07
N SER A 35 -12.33 2.01 0.91
CA SER A 35 -13.53 2.73 0.46
C SER A 35 -14.78 1.84 0.42
N LYS A 36 -14.64 0.58 -0.02
CA LYS A 36 -15.74 -0.41 0.05
C LYS A 36 -16.15 -0.74 1.49
N LYS A 37 -15.20 -0.91 2.42
CA LYS A 37 -15.49 -1.11 3.84
C LYS A 37 -16.22 0.11 4.43
N GLU A 38 -15.77 1.33 4.12
CA GLU A 38 -16.43 2.57 4.53
C GLU A 38 -17.91 2.63 4.06
N PHE A 39 -18.17 2.24 2.82
CA PHE A 39 -19.53 2.16 2.28
C PHE A 39 -20.39 1.16 3.05
N ILE A 40 -19.85 -0.02 3.39
CA ILE A 40 -20.56 -1.04 4.18
C ILE A 40 -20.89 -0.50 5.57
N TRP A 41 -19.95 0.11 6.28
CA TRP A 41 -20.18 0.70 7.61
C TRP A 41 -21.27 1.78 7.57
N LYS A 42 -21.26 2.62 6.54
CA LYS A 42 -22.30 3.62 6.31
C LYS A 42 -23.69 2.99 6.15
N GLN A 43 -23.80 1.90 5.38
CA GLN A 43 -25.07 1.17 5.21
C GLN A 43 -25.57 0.52 6.50
N GLN A 44 -24.66 0.12 7.38
CA GLN A 44 -25.00 -0.44 8.70
C GLN A 44 -25.42 0.62 9.71
N GLY A 45 -25.62 1.85 9.27
CA GLY A 45 -26.07 2.96 10.13
C GLY A 45 -24.96 3.58 10.99
N GLN A 46 -23.71 3.26 10.70
CA GLN A 46 -22.54 3.84 11.36
C GLN A 46 -22.17 5.18 10.71
N THR A 47 -23.14 6.09 10.65
CA THR A 47 -22.91 7.45 10.16
C THR A 47 -22.57 8.36 11.34
N ARG A 48 -21.51 9.13 11.18
CA ARG A 48 -21.11 10.13 12.16
C ARG A 48 -21.88 11.43 11.94
N GLY A 49 -22.33 12.05 13.04
CA GLY A 49 -22.96 13.37 13.01
C GLY A 49 -21.94 14.45 12.64
N GLY A 50 -22.43 15.59 12.14
CA GLY A 50 -21.57 16.74 11.88
C GLY A 50 -20.83 17.17 13.15
N THR A 51 -19.56 17.48 13.01
CA THR A 51 -18.71 17.99 14.09
C THR A 51 -18.97 19.49 14.27
N ALA A 52 -19.06 19.94 15.53
CA ALA A 52 -19.01 21.35 15.86
C ALA A 52 -17.67 21.95 15.43
N SER A 53 -17.61 23.27 15.28
CA SER A 53 -16.34 23.99 15.05
C SER A 53 -15.33 23.62 16.14
N ILE A 54 -14.09 23.39 15.74
CA ILE A 54 -12.99 23.12 16.67
C ILE A 54 -12.35 24.44 17.09
N THR A 55 -11.77 24.46 18.29
CA THR A 55 -11.03 25.61 18.83
C THR A 55 -9.53 25.41 18.67
N LEU A 56 -8.75 26.47 18.75
CA LEU A 56 -7.29 26.40 18.81
C LEU A 56 -6.80 25.74 20.11
N PRO A 57 -5.65 25.05 20.06
CA PRO A 57 -4.85 24.81 18.86
C PRO A 57 -5.46 23.74 17.95
N PHE A 58 -5.44 23.94 16.63
CA PHE A 58 -5.58 22.87 15.66
C PHE A 58 -4.22 22.22 15.50
N PHE A 59 -4.17 20.89 15.57
CA PHE A 59 -2.93 20.13 15.39
C PHE A 59 -3.21 18.78 14.76
N ASP A 60 -2.38 18.39 13.80
CA ASP A 60 -2.32 17.05 13.23
C ASP A 60 -0.92 16.73 12.70
N ASP A 61 -0.35 15.62 13.16
CA ASP A 61 0.90 15.02 12.72
C ASP A 61 0.69 13.70 11.97
N PHE A 62 -0.56 13.37 11.65
CA PHE A 62 -0.98 12.17 10.94
C PHE A 62 -0.53 10.83 11.56
N SER A 63 0.02 10.85 12.77
CA SER A 63 0.33 9.64 13.54
C SER A 63 -0.92 8.84 13.92
N ARG A 64 -2.09 9.48 13.87
CA ARG A 64 -3.42 8.89 14.03
C ARG A 64 -4.25 9.14 12.78
N TYR A 65 -5.24 8.25 12.57
CA TYR A 65 -6.18 8.47 11.48
C TYR A 65 -7.16 9.59 11.81
N SER A 66 -6.98 10.74 11.20
CA SER A 66 -7.69 12.00 11.47
C SER A 66 -8.65 12.42 10.37
N LEU A 67 -8.69 11.68 9.26
CA LEU A 67 -9.63 11.90 8.16
C LEU A 67 -11.04 11.37 8.54
N PRO A 68 -12.10 11.83 7.85
CA PRO A 68 -13.43 11.26 8.02
C PRO A 68 -13.44 9.75 7.77
N THR A 69 -14.04 8.99 8.69
CA THR A 69 -14.19 7.55 8.55
C THR A 69 -15.44 7.08 9.29
N ASN A 70 -16.08 6.02 8.79
CA ASN A 70 -17.15 5.31 9.49
C ASN A 70 -16.62 4.11 10.29
N ASP A 71 -15.30 3.90 10.36
CA ASP A 71 -14.69 2.86 11.15
C ASP A 71 -15.00 3.06 12.64
N PRO A 72 -15.72 2.12 13.30
CA PRO A 72 -16.06 2.24 14.72
C PRO A 72 -14.83 2.18 15.65
N ALA A 73 -13.70 1.67 15.18
CA ALA A 73 -12.46 1.60 15.93
C ALA A 73 -11.74 2.97 16.03
N VAL A 74 -12.08 3.92 15.16
CA VAL A 74 -11.46 5.25 15.15
C VAL A 74 -12.33 6.24 15.94
N PRO A 75 -11.85 6.87 17.03
CA PRO A 75 -12.62 7.84 17.79
C PRO A 75 -12.98 9.10 16.98
N ASN A 76 -14.21 9.58 17.09
CA ASN A 76 -14.65 10.84 16.44
C ASN A 76 -13.80 12.05 16.83
N ALA A 77 -13.33 12.08 18.09
CA ALA A 77 -12.50 13.16 18.60
C ALA A 77 -11.15 13.32 17.88
N TRP A 78 -10.72 12.31 17.11
CA TRP A 78 -9.50 12.40 16.33
C TRP A 78 -9.71 13.10 14.99
N GLN A 79 -10.94 13.19 14.50
CA GLN A 79 -11.18 13.84 13.20
C GLN A 79 -10.77 15.31 13.24
N ARG A 80 -10.01 15.74 12.25
CA ARG A 80 -9.53 17.11 12.03
C ARG A 80 -9.95 17.64 10.68
N TRP A 81 -10.21 16.75 9.74
CA TRP A 81 -10.42 17.05 8.32
C TRP A 81 -11.85 16.75 7.89
N SER A 82 -12.30 17.40 6.83
CA SER A 82 -13.65 17.28 6.29
C SER A 82 -13.73 16.45 5.01
N ASP A 83 -12.58 16.15 4.38
CA ASP A 83 -12.48 15.32 3.18
C ASP A 83 -11.53 14.12 3.38
N THR A 84 -11.48 13.23 2.39
CA THR A 84 -10.78 11.93 2.46
C THR A 84 -9.80 11.73 1.30
N CYS A 85 -9.45 12.79 0.55
CA CYS A 85 -8.63 12.65 -0.65
C CYS A 85 -7.16 12.38 -0.34
N ALA A 86 -6.64 12.91 0.78
CA ALA A 86 -5.27 12.66 1.19
C ALA A 86 -5.04 11.20 1.61
N PHE A 87 -3.85 10.67 1.32
CA PHE A 87 -3.42 9.34 1.73
C PHE A 87 -2.46 9.42 2.91
N ILE A 88 -2.87 8.87 4.07
CA ILE A 88 -2.00 8.80 5.25
C ILE A 88 -1.10 7.59 5.14
N ASN A 89 0.22 7.81 5.12
CA ASN A 89 1.23 6.77 4.94
C ASN A 89 2.59 7.15 5.54
N SER A 90 3.53 6.19 5.52
CA SER A 90 4.93 6.39 5.93
C SER A 90 5.93 5.83 4.90
N GLY A 91 5.46 5.33 3.75
CA GLY A 91 6.30 4.72 2.70
C GLY A 91 6.82 5.75 1.69
N PHE A 92 6.02 6.75 1.34
CA PHE A 92 6.40 7.75 0.35
C PHE A 92 7.33 8.88 0.84
N PRO A 93 7.23 9.38 2.08
CA PRO A 93 8.05 10.51 2.53
C PRO A 93 9.51 10.12 2.75
N ILE A 94 10.43 11.08 2.51
CA ILE A 94 11.85 10.98 2.86
C ILE A 94 12.12 11.91 4.03
N ALA A 95 12.67 11.37 5.13
CA ALA A 95 12.99 12.13 6.34
C ALA A 95 11.85 13.03 6.89
N PRO A 96 10.63 12.49 7.10
CA PRO A 96 9.50 13.28 7.59
C PRO A 96 9.77 13.85 8.99
N PRO A 97 9.05 14.90 9.41
CA PRO A 97 9.09 15.41 10.77
C PRO A 97 8.66 14.37 11.81
N SER A 98 7.56 13.64 11.55
CA SER A 98 7.01 12.63 12.46
C SER A 98 6.55 11.38 11.71
N ILE A 99 6.12 10.36 12.45
CA ILE A 99 5.62 9.11 11.89
C ILE A 99 4.24 9.31 11.25
N GLY A 100 4.16 9.12 9.95
CA GLY A 100 2.94 9.32 9.17
C GLY A 100 2.88 10.71 8.55
N VAL A 101 2.46 10.76 7.29
CA VAL A 101 2.25 12.02 6.56
C VAL A 101 0.95 11.94 5.76
N ALA A 102 0.38 13.10 5.45
CA ALA A 102 -0.67 13.21 4.44
C ALA A 102 -0.03 13.41 3.07
N THR A 103 -0.28 12.48 2.16
CA THR A 103 0.17 12.56 0.77
C THR A 103 -0.99 12.92 -0.14
N LEU A 104 -0.80 13.94 -0.98
CA LEU A 104 -1.64 14.28 -2.11
C LEU A 104 -0.93 13.71 -3.34
N ASP A 105 -1.48 12.68 -3.95
CA ASP A 105 -0.79 11.88 -4.98
C ASP A 105 -1.54 11.78 -6.31
N GLY A 106 -2.65 12.51 -6.48
CA GLY A 106 -3.45 12.49 -7.70
C GLY A 106 -4.41 11.30 -7.81
N LEU A 107 -4.57 10.47 -6.76
CA LEU A 107 -5.59 9.43 -6.69
C LEU A 107 -6.70 9.82 -5.72
N ARG A 108 -7.93 9.62 -6.13
CA ARG A 108 -9.11 9.82 -5.27
C ARG A 108 -9.09 8.88 -4.06
N ALA A 109 -9.92 9.17 -3.06
CA ALA A 109 -10.09 8.34 -1.87
C ALA A 109 -10.45 6.87 -2.15
N ASP A 110 -11.00 6.56 -3.32
CA ASP A 110 -11.33 5.20 -3.77
C ASP A 110 -10.20 4.52 -4.57
N GLY A 111 -9.03 5.15 -4.64
CA GLY A 111 -7.85 4.63 -5.31
C GLY A 111 -7.83 4.77 -6.83
N TYR A 112 -8.86 5.38 -7.44
CA TYR A 112 -8.88 5.66 -8.86
C TYR A 112 -8.30 7.05 -9.17
N PRO A 113 -7.71 7.25 -10.36
CA PRO A 113 -7.31 8.58 -10.82
C PRO A 113 -8.54 9.47 -11.05
N TYR A 114 -8.35 10.77 -11.05
CA TYR A 114 -9.42 11.74 -11.34
C TYR A 114 -9.90 11.65 -12.78
N ASN A 115 -9.00 11.38 -13.73
CA ASN A 115 -9.33 11.17 -15.13
C ASN A 115 -8.50 10.03 -15.74
N PHE A 116 -9.06 8.83 -15.76
CA PHE A 116 -8.38 7.66 -16.33
C PHE A 116 -8.34 7.65 -17.87
N ALA A 117 -9.28 8.34 -18.52
CA ALA A 117 -9.47 8.27 -19.97
C ALA A 117 -8.51 9.15 -20.77
N ASP A 118 -7.95 10.18 -20.16
CA ASP A 118 -7.05 11.15 -20.79
C ASP A 118 -5.72 11.25 -20.02
N GLU A 119 -4.67 10.69 -20.62
CA GLU A 119 -3.33 10.67 -20.01
C GLU A 119 -2.72 12.06 -19.80
N PHE A 120 -3.15 13.04 -20.58
CA PHE A 120 -2.68 14.42 -20.52
C PHE A 120 -3.60 15.33 -19.72
N SER A 121 -4.59 14.76 -19.06
CA SER A 121 -5.50 15.51 -18.21
C SER A 121 -4.75 16.17 -17.07
N TYR A 122 -4.97 17.47 -16.90
CA TYR A 122 -4.24 18.31 -15.96
C TYR A 122 -5.20 19.26 -15.23
N GLY A 123 -5.00 19.45 -13.91
CA GLY A 123 -5.89 20.29 -13.12
C GLY A 123 -5.80 20.08 -11.62
N SER A 124 -6.83 20.52 -10.91
CA SER A 124 -6.97 20.29 -9.46
C SER A 124 -7.27 18.84 -9.16
N ALA A 125 -6.48 18.22 -8.30
CA ALA A 125 -6.63 16.84 -7.88
C ALA A 125 -7.07 16.76 -6.40
N ASP A 126 -6.20 16.29 -5.51
CA ASP A 126 -6.52 16.03 -4.11
C ASP A 126 -6.73 17.30 -3.30
N THR A 127 -7.53 17.18 -2.26
CA THR A 127 -7.71 18.19 -1.24
C THR A 127 -7.58 17.61 0.16
N LEU A 128 -7.10 18.42 1.09
CA LEU A 128 -7.08 18.16 2.51
C LEU A 128 -7.62 19.39 3.21
N THR A 129 -8.92 19.37 3.53
CA THR A 129 -9.69 20.51 4.05
C THR A 129 -9.96 20.33 5.55
N SER A 130 -9.61 21.32 6.37
CA SER A 130 -9.87 21.30 7.81
C SER A 130 -11.36 21.25 8.13
N LEU A 131 -11.72 20.76 9.31
CA LEU A 131 -13.02 21.04 9.90
C LEU A 131 -13.16 22.56 10.14
N PRO A 132 -14.40 23.09 10.27
CA PRO A 132 -14.61 24.47 10.67
C PRO A 132 -13.92 24.80 12.00
N ILE A 133 -13.28 25.95 12.09
CA ILE A 133 -12.52 26.41 13.26
C ILE A 133 -13.11 27.73 13.75
N ASP A 134 -13.32 27.84 15.04
CA ASP A 134 -13.80 29.09 15.65
C ASP A 134 -12.62 30.01 16.00
N LEU A 135 -12.45 31.06 15.23
CA LEU A 135 -11.47 32.14 15.44
C LEU A 135 -12.13 33.45 15.87
N SER A 136 -13.44 33.46 16.18
CA SER A 136 -14.25 34.67 16.40
C SER A 136 -13.82 35.52 17.61
N THR A 137 -13.08 34.93 18.54
CA THR A 137 -12.55 35.63 19.72
C THR A 137 -11.19 36.26 19.51
N LEU A 138 -10.57 36.05 18.34
CA LEU A 138 -9.21 36.48 18.03
C LEU A 138 -9.19 37.69 17.11
N THR A 139 -8.06 38.41 17.15
CA THR A 139 -7.75 39.57 16.34
C THR A 139 -6.39 39.42 15.68
N ALA A 140 -6.04 40.30 14.76
CA ALA A 140 -4.72 40.31 14.12
C ALA A 140 -3.55 40.49 15.13
N ALA A 141 -3.82 41.04 16.31
CA ALA A 141 -2.82 41.22 17.37
C ALA A 141 -2.46 39.90 18.06
N ASP A 142 -3.30 38.86 17.93
CA ASP A 142 -3.10 37.56 18.55
C ASP A 142 -2.12 36.67 17.75
N GLN A 143 -1.58 37.15 16.63
CA GLN A 143 -0.55 36.47 15.83
C GLN A 143 -0.92 35.03 15.49
N VAL A 144 -2.04 34.83 14.80
CA VAL A 144 -2.52 33.52 14.37
C VAL A 144 -1.76 33.09 13.11
N PHE A 145 -1.13 31.91 13.15
CA PHE A 145 -0.43 31.33 12.01
C PHE A 145 -0.84 29.88 11.76
N LEU A 146 -1.02 29.56 10.48
CA LEU A 146 -0.98 28.20 9.98
C LEU A 146 0.48 27.84 9.69
N SER A 147 1.00 26.79 10.32
CA SER A 147 2.31 26.22 10.01
C SER A 147 2.18 24.77 9.59
N PHE A 148 3.05 24.33 8.71
CA PHE A 148 3.12 22.95 8.24
C PHE A 148 4.49 22.68 7.62
N PHE A 149 4.85 21.39 7.58
CA PHE A 149 6.01 20.93 6.81
C PHE A 149 5.53 20.32 5.50
N TYR A 150 6.30 20.51 4.41
CA TYR A 150 5.98 19.93 3.11
C TYR A 150 7.21 19.39 2.39
N GLN A 151 6.99 18.43 1.50
CA GLN A 151 7.97 17.83 0.60
C GLN A 151 7.30 17.48 -0.71
N GLY A 152 7.98 17.68 -1.86
CA GLY A 152 7.55 17.18 -3.16
C GLY A 152 8.21 15.84 -3.49
N GLY A 153 7.50 14.95 -4.16
CA GLY A 153 8.04 13.69 -4.69
C GLY A 153 8.32 12.62 -3.67
N GLY A 154 9.37 12.73 -2.89
CA GLY A 154 9.82 11.66 -2.00
C GLY A 154 10.14 10.36 -2.78
N MET A 155 9.59 9.21 -2.35
CA MET A 155 9.68 7.92 -3.07
C MET A 155 8.65 7.83 -4.23
N GLY A 156 7.67 8.74 -4.23
CA GLY A 156 6.66 8.87 -5.27
C GLY A 156 7.16 9.61 -6.52
N ASN A 157 6.23 10.02 -7.38
CA ASN A 157 6.54 10.82 -8.58
C ASN A 157 6.80 12.27 -8.18
N ASN A 158 7.90 12.82 -8.66
CA ASN A 158 8.21 14.24 -8.44
C ASN A 158 7.22 15.12 -9.21
N PRO A 159 6.72 16.20 -8.60
CA PRO A 159 5.99 17.23 -9.34
C PRO A 159 6.82 17.80 -10.49
N ASP A 160 6.17 18.01 -11.64
CA ASP A 160 6.77 18.60 -12.82
C ASP A 160 6.72 20.13 -12.76
N LEU A 161 7.39 20.79 -13.72
CA LEU A 161 7.35 22.24 -13.83
C LEU A 161 5.92 22.71 -14.13
N GLY A 162 5.37 23.51 -13.23
CA GLY A 162 3.99 24.02 -13.31
C GLY A 162 3.03 23.36 -12.36
N ASP A 163 3.42 22.21 -11.77
CA ASP A 163 2.66 21.58 -10.70
C ASP A 163 2.84 22.34 -9.40
N SER A 164 1.84 22.29 -8.54
CA SER A 164 1.91 23.07 -7.31
C SER A 164 1.11 22.46 -6.16
N LEU A 165 1.65 22.64 -4.96
CA LEU A 165 0.90 22.55 -3.71
C LEU A 165 0.38 23.95 -3.38
N ILE A 166 -0.92 24.05 -3.14
CA ILE A 166 -1.60 25.33 -2.90
C ILE A 166 -2.25 25.28 -1.51
N VAL A 167 -2.13 26.37 -0.75
CA VAL A 167 -2.91 26.60 0.48
C VAL A 167 -3.94 27.67 0.22
N GLU A 168 -5.18 27.37 0.60
CA GLU A 168 -6.31 28.28 0.48
C GLU A 168 -6.99 28.45 1.85
N PHE A 169 -7.44 29.69 2.12
CA PHE A 169 -8.26 30.01 3.30
C PHE A 169 -9.70 30.26 2.88
N TYR A 170 -10.62 29.72 3.67
CA TYR A 170 -12.04 29.98 3.54
C TYR A 170 -12.45 31.10 4.46
N SER A 171 -13.03 32.14 3.87
CA SER A 171 -13.69 33.19 4.62
C SER A 171 -15.17 32.86 4.79
N PRO A 172 -15.69 32.67 6.00
CA PRO A 172 -17.13 32.47 6.21
C PRO A 172 -17.94 33.76 6.06
N PHE A 173 -17.28 34.89 5.83
CA PHE A 173 -17.93 36.19 5.66
C PHE A 173 -18.79 36.24 4.38
N GLY A 174 -20.04 36.68 4.52
CA GLY A 174 -20.96 36.79 3.39
C GLY A 174 -21.41 35.44 2.84
N SER A 175 -21.18 35.19 1.55
CA SER A 175 -21.52 33.91 0.90
C SER A 175 -20.46 32.80 1.07
N GLY A 176 -19.37 33.10 1.74
CA GLY A 176 -18.21 32.20 1.88
C GLY A 176 -17.38 32.10 0.60
N GLN A 177 -16.08 32.24 0.71
CA GLN A 177 -15.17 32.15 -0.44
C GLN A 177 -13.81 31.57 -0.03
N TRP A 178 -13.22 30.77 -0.93
CA TRP A 178 -11.85 30.30 -0.83
C TRP A 178 -10.92 31.30 -1.54
N ALA A 179 -9.79 31.58 -0.93
CA ALA A 179 -8.74 32.41 -1.51
C ALA A 179 -7.38 31.73 -1.35
N GLN A 180 -6.60 31.68 -2.41
CA GLN A 180 -5.23 31.22 -2.35
C GLN A 180 -4.37 32.18 -1.53
N VAL A 181 -3.67 31.64 -0.52
CA VAL A 181 -2.81 32.43 0.38
C VAL A 181 -1.34 32.03 0.29
N TRP A 182 -1.06 30.83 -0.22
CA TRP A 182 0.29 30.36 -0.45
C TRP A 182 0.31 29.34 -1.61
N THR A 183 1.47 29.21 -2.26
CA THR A 183 1.75 28.15 -3.23
C THR A 183 3.20 27.72 -3.10
N SER A 184 3.49 26.46 -3.39
CA SER A 184 4.87 25.95 -3.43
C SER A 184 5.71 26.74 -4.43
N PRO A 185 6.99 27.02 -4.13
CA PRO A 185 7.91 27.59 -5.10
C PRO A 185 8.22 26.60 -6.23
N GLU A 186 8.75 27.09 -7.36
CA GLU A 186 9.20 26.22 -8.46
C GLU A 186 10.34 25.26 -8.06
N VAL A 187 11.14 25.65 -7.07
CA VAL A 187 12.18 24.80 -6.46
C VAL A 187 11.72 24.46 -5.06
N PHE A 188 11.44 23.21 -4.83
CA PHE A 188 10.92 22.67 -3.57
C PHE A 188 11.78 21.52 -3.05
N PRO A 189 11.71 21.19 -1.75
CA PRO A 189 12.45 20.06 -1.18
C PRO A 189 11.90 18.73 -1.67
N THR A 190 12.79 17.79 -2.06
CA THR A 190 12.42 16.43 -2.51
C THR A 190 12.90 15.32 -1.57
N ASP A 191 13.94 15.57 -0.79
CA ASP A 191 14.58 14.62 0.16
C ASP A 191 14.59 15.11 1.61
N THR A 192 14.02 16.30 1.85
CA THR A 192 13.83 16.89 3.18
C THR A 192 12.46 17.53 3.23
N PHE A 193 12.00 17.87 4.43
CA PHE A 193 10.81 18.68 4.62
C PHE A 193 11.20 20.12 4.94
N GLU A 194 10.48 21.07 4.36
CA GLU A 194 10.60 22.49 4.65
C GLU A 194 9.36 22.99 5.40
N GLN A 195 9.57 23.85 6.40
CA GLN A 195 8.50 24.45 7.18
C GLN A 195 8.01 25.76 6.57
N VAL A 196 6.71 25.92 6.53
CA VAL A 196 6.02 27.10 6.03
C VAL A 196 5.15 27.70 7.13
N PHE A 197 5.07 29.04 7.16
CA PHE A 197 4.18 29.83 8.02
C PHE A 197 3.31 30.75 7.16
N VAL A 198 1.99 30.67 7.35
CA VAL A 198 1.02 31.53 6.66
C VAL A 198 0.20 32.27 7.72
N ALA A 199 0.26 33.58 7.74
CA ALA A 199 -0.47 34.43 8.69
C ALA A 199 -1.97 34.38 8.43
N VAL A 200 -2.76 34.31 9.50
CA VAL A 200 -4.22 34.42 9.49
C VAL A 200 -4.58 35.74 10.23
N ASP A 201 -4.33 36.88 9.58
CA ASP A 201 -4.42 38.20 10.18
C ASP A 201 -5.55 39.08 9.61
N ALA A 202 -6.09 38.70 8.46
CA ALA A 202 -7.15 39.49 7.83
C ALA A 202 -8.51 39.24 8.54
N PRO A 203 -9.28 40.27 8.87
CA PRO A 203 -10.50 40.17 9.67
C PRO A 203 -11.57 39.21 9.11
N GLN A 204 -11.60 39.01 7.80
CA GLN A 204 -12.55 38.07 7.16
C GLN A 204 -12.25 36.61 7.47
N TYR A 205 -11.09 36.26 8.00
CA TYR A 205 -10.69 34.91 8.41
C TYR A 205 -10.85 34.67 9.91
N LEU A 206 -10.83 35.74 10.72
CA LEU A 206 -10.92 35.67 12.18
C LEU A 206 -12.41 35.59 12.63
N LEU A 207 -13.09 34.54 12.17
CA LEU A 207 -14.52 34.31 12.40
C LEU A 207 -14.77 32.83 12.77
N ASP A 208 -15.95 32.55 13.35
CA ASP A 208 -16.41 31.17 13.51
C ASP A 208 -16.71 30.56 12.12
N GLY A 209 -16.23 29.34 11.90
CA GLY A 209 -16.35 28.64 10.64
C GLY A 209 -15.19 28.89 9.65
N PHE A 210 -14.09 29.49 10.10
CA PHE A 210 -12.86 29.53 9.32
C PHE A 210 -12.41 28.12 8.96
N GLN A 211 -11.89 27.95 7.73
CA GLN A 211 -11.25 26.71 7.28
C GLN A 211 -10.00 27.03 6.46
N PHE A 212 -9.07 26.09 6.44
CA PHE A 212 -7.97 26.08 5.48
C PHE A 212 -7.96 24.76 4.73
N ARG A 213 -7.36 24.74 3.54
CA ARG A 213 -7.13 23.49 2.81
C ARG A 213 -5.83 23.52 2.03
N PHE A 214 -5.25 22.33 1.92
CA PHE A 214 -4.21 22.03 0.96
C PHE A 214 -4.86 21.46 -0.29
N ARG A 215 -4.29 21.75 -1.45
CA ARG A 215 -4.74 21.24 -2.74
C ARG A 215 -3.55 21.09 -3.67
N ASN A 216 -3.40 19.92 -4.32
CA ASN A 216 -2.44 19.79 -5.41
C ASN A 216 -3.08 20.16 -6.75
N PHE A 217 -2.25 20.62 -7.65
CA PHE A 217 -2.59 20.94 -9.02
C PHE A 217 -1.53 20.31 -9.90
N GLY A 218 -1.93 19.38 -10.77
CA GLY A 218 -1.01 18.56 -11.55
C GLY A 218 -1.74 17.59 -12.48
N THR A 219 -1.11 16.46 -12.76
CA THR A 219 -1.62 15.40 -13.64
C THR A 219 -2.75 14.62 -12.97
N LEU A 220 -3.83 14.35 -13.71
CA LEU A 220 -5.05 13.71 -13.18
C LEU A 220 -5.19 12.23 -13.54
N SER A 221 -4.26 11.65 -14.29
CA SER A 221 -4.40 10.32 -14.89
C SER A 221 -3.76 9.18 -14.10
N GLY A 222 -3.26 9.42 -12.89
CA GLY A 222 -2.60 8.43 -12.02
C GLY A 222 -1.99 9.05 -10.79
N ALA A 223 -1.17 8.29 -10.08
CA ALA A 223 -0.42 8.75 -8.92
C ALA A 223 0.81 9.55 -9.35
N PHE A 224 0.57 10.75 -9.81
CA PHE A 224 1.58 11.72 -10.24
C PHE A 224 1.69 12.86 -9.23
N ASP A 225 2.81 13.59 -9.29
CA ASP A 225 2.98 14.91 -8.67
C ASP A 225 2.71 14.88 -7.16
N HIS A 226 3.43 13.95 -6.45
CA HIS A 226 3.24 13.73 -5.02
C HIS A 226 3.66 14.95 -4.20
N TRP A 227 2.79 15.32 -3.26
CA TRP A 227 3.09 16.29 -2.22
C TRP A 227 2.82 15.66 -0.85
N HIS A 228 3.80 15.75 0.04
CA HIS A 228 3.71 15.28 1.41
C HIS A 228 3.56 16.44 2.36
N ILE A 229 2.64 16.34 3.30
CA ILE A 229 2.33 17.35 4.30
C ILE A 229 2.39 16.66 5.67
N ASP A 230 3.07 17.30 6.61
CA ASP A 230 3.20 16.82 7.97
C ASP A 230 3.17 17.94 8.97
N TYR A 231 2.88 17.61 10.23
CA TYR A 231 2.96 18.50 11.38
C TYR A 231 2.22 19.82 11.16
N VAL A 232 0.91 19.71 10.83
CA VAL A 232 0.03 20.87 10.55
C VAL A 232 -0.46 21.44 11.85
N GLN A 233 -0.18 22.72 12.11
CA GLN A 233 -0.62 23.45 13.29
C GLN A 233 -1.23 24.80 12.90
N LEU A 234 -2.39 25.13 13.48
CA LEU A 234 -2.92 26.47 13.51
C LEU A 234 -3.03 26.90 14.96
N ASP A 235 -2.36 27.98 15.34
CA ASP A 235 -2.36 28.46 16.73
C ASP A 235 -2.17 29.98 16.79
N ALA A 236 -2.49 30.55 17.95
CA ALA A 236 -2.30 31.96 18.28
C ALA A 236 -1.02 32.18 19.09
N GLY A 237 -0.47 33.39 19.05
CA GLY A 237 0.76 33.74 19.78
C GLY A 237 2.01 33.13 19.17
N VAL A 238 2.00 32.81 17.88
CA VAL A 238 3.12 32.16 17.18
C VAL A 238 4.14 33.21 16.71
N ASP A 239 5.39 33.08 17.17
CA ASP A 239 6.53 33.81 16.61
C ASP A 239 7.10 33.03 15.42
N SER A 240 6.68 33.37 14.22
CA SER A 240 7.15 32.70 12.98
C SER A 240 8.65 32.86 12.68
N SER A 241 9.36 33.71 13.41
CA SER A 241 10.80 33.87 13.26
C SER A 241 11.64 32.96 14.15
N ASN A 242 11.02 32.36 15.19
CA ASN A 242 11.71 31.52 16.18
C ASN A 242 10.78 30.43 16.71
N VAL A 243 10.25 29.59 15.82
CA VAL A 243 9.37 28.49 16.24
C VAL A 243 10.21 27.30 16.67
N ILE A 244 10.13 26.97 17.94
CA ILE A 244 10.62 25.75 18.54
C ILE A 244 9.39 24.95 18.95
N PHE A 245 9.21 23.76 18.37
CA PHE A 245 8.20 22.83 18.85
C PHE A 245 8.75 22.07 20.04
N ASP A 246 8.04 22.02 21.15
CA ASP A 246 8.36 21.14 22.27
C ASP A 246 7.87 19.74 21.91
N GLU A 247 8.72 19.00 21.18
CA GLU A 247 8.34 17.74 20.55
C GLU A 247 9.53 16.83 20.27
N VAL A 248 9.46 15.61 20.78
CA VAL A 248 10.32 14.49 20.36
C VAL A 248 9.45 13.31 19.95
N CYS A 249 9.62 12.81 18.75
CA CYS A 249 8.74 11.80 18.17
C CYS A 249 9.48 10.68 17.45
N MET A 250 8.77 9.60 17.15
CA MET A 250 9.22 8.62 16.18
C MET A 250 9.08 9.20 14.76
N GLN A 251 10.07 8.93 13.92
CA GLN A 251 10.10 9.45 12.56
C GLN A 251 9.56 8.44 11.53
N PHE A 252 9.78 7.15 11.78
CA PHE A 252 9.36 6.08 10.88
C PHE A 252 8.82 4.87 11.66
N PRO A 253 8.00 4.02 11.03
CA PRO A 253 7.69 2.70 11.53
C PRO A 253 8.95 1.86 11.77
N LEU A 254 8.85 0.85 12.61
CA LEU A 254 9.94 -0.09 12.81
C LEU A 254 10.16 -0.94 11.55
N ARG A 255 11.42 -1.19 11.24
CA ARG A 255 11.82 -2.13 10.19
C ARG A 255 11.78 -3.57 10.71
N THR A 256 11.85 -4.52 9.76
CA THR A 256 11.86 -5.96 10.04
C THR A 256 12.91 -6.35 11.10
N LEU A 257 12.60 -7.39 11.89
CA LEU A 257 13.54 -8.06 12.77
C LEU A 257 14.47 -9.05 12.03
N LEU A 258 14.27 -9.25 10.73
CA LEU A 258 15.06 -10.16 9.92
C LEU A 258 16.21 -9.43 9.23
N ASN A 259 17.34 -10.12 9.07
CA ASN A 259 18.54 -9.54 8.48
C ASN A 259 18.37 -9.14 7.01
N GLU A 260 17.57 -9.88 6.25
CA GLU A 260 17.48 -9.73 4.79
C GLU A 260 16.04 -9.59 4.29
N TYR A 261 15.08 -10.20 4.97
CA TYR A 261 13.70 -10.31 4.54
C TYR A 261 12.74 -9.50 5.42
N THR A 262 11.59 -9.19 4.91
CA THR A 262 10.46 -8.68 5.72
C THR A 262 9.59 -9.80 6.25
N ALA A 263 9.55 -10.93 5.55
CA ALA A 263 8.93 -12.17 6.00
C ALA A 263 9.72 -13.39 5.48
N MET A 264 9.68 -14.49 6.21
CA MET A 264 10.27 -15.76 5.78
C MET A 264 9.48 -16.95 6.35
N PRO A 265 9.60 -18.15 5.74
CA PRO A 265 8.96 -19.34 6.28
C PRO A 265 9.42 -19.66 7.69
N LEU A 266 8.47 -20.00 8.58
CA LEU A 266 8.78 -20.27 9.98
C LEU A 266 9.79 -21.41 10.14
N THR A 267 9.67 -22.48 9.35
CA THR A 267 10.60 -23.62 9.36
C THR A 267 12.01 -23.25 8.95
N HIS A 268 12.14 -22.33 7.97
CA HIS A 268 13.44 -21.83 7.53
C HIS A 268 14.05 -20.90 8.57
N PHE A 269 13.24 -20.03 9.19
CA PHE A 269 13.68 -19.19 10.28
C PHE A 269 14.19 -20.04 11.46
N ALA A 270 13.44 -21.06 11.87
CA ALA A 270 13.79 -21.94 12.97
C ALA A 270 15.10 -22.72 12.76
N ALA A 271 15.41 -23.07 11.51
CA ALA A 271 16.63 -23.78 11.18
C ALA A 271 17.91 -22.96 11.42
N ASN A 272 17.82 -21.63 11.36
CA ASN A 272 18.98 -20.73 11.48
C ASN A 272 18.61 -19.36 12.08
N THR A 273 17.93 -19.38 13.21
CA THR A 273 17.40 -18.17 13.88
C THR A 273 18.49 -17.12 14.11
N ALA A 274 19.67 -17.54 14.57
CA ALA A 274 20.75 -16.62 14.90
C ALA A 274 21.28 -15.82 13.71
N ASN A 275 21.28 -16.41 12.50
CA ASN A 275 21.74 -15.73 11.30
C ASN A 275 20.61 -14.95 10.60
N ASN A 276 19.36 -15.34 10.83
CA ASN A 276 18.21 -14.71 10.17
C ASN A 276 17.65 -13.52 10.98
N MET A 277 17.98 -13.41 12.26
CA MET A 277 17.57 -12.28 13.10
C MET A 277 18.63 -11.19 13.15
N VAL A 278 18.20 -9.93 13.14
CA VAL A 278 19.10 -8.79 13.39
C VAL A 278 19.60 -8.81 14.85
N ALA A 279 20.84 -8.43 15.06
CA ALA A 279 21.39 -8.28 16.42
C ALA A 279 20.84 -7.04 17.13
N SER A 280 20.35 -6.06 16.37
CA SER A 280 19.80 -4.81 16.88
C SER A 280 18.77 -4.24 15.90
N ILE A 281 17.84 -3.44 16.41
CA ILE A 281 16.90 -2.64 15.61
C ILE A 281 17.33 -1.18 15.61
N GLY A 282 17.14 -0.51 14.49
CA GLY A 282 17.28 0.94 14.36
C GLY A 282 15.93 1.63 14.59
N VAL A 283 15.87 2.53 15.57
CA VAL A 283 14.69 3.34 15.86
C VAL A 283 15.00 4.78 15.48
N GLN A 284 14.30 5.29 14.48
CA GLN A 284 14.48 6.66 14.01
C GLN A 284 13.60 7.60 14.81
N GLN A 285 14.22 8.58 15.44
CA GLN A 285 13.63 9.58 16.31
C GLN A 285 13.98 10.98 15.78
N ARG A 286 13.13 11.94 16.04
CA ARG A 286 13.37 13.34 15.71
C ARG A 286 13.03 14.22 16.90
N ASN A 287 13.91 15.17 17.17
CA ASN A 287 13.66 16.27 18.10
C ASN A 287 13.39 17.55 17.26
N LEU A 288 12.23 18.12 17.40
CA LEU A 288 11.83 19.39 16.77
C LEU A 288 12.00 20.56 17.76
N GLY A 289 12.37 20.26 19.02
CA GLY A 289 12.51 21.18 20.13
C GLY A 289 13.95 21.50 20.53
N ASN A 290 14.13 21.78 21.80
CA ASN A 290 15.43 21.97 22.45
C ASN A 290 16.09 20.61 22.75
N ASP A 291 17.36 20.67 23.21
CA ASP A 291 18.06 19.47 23.68
C ASP A 291 17.25 18.76 24.77
N GLU A 292 16.96 17.48 24.58
CA GLU A 292 16.19 16.68 25.52
C GLU A 292 16.81 15.30 25.76
N ASN A 293 16.75 14.81 27.00
CA ASN A 293 17.16 13.47 27.34
C ASN A 293 16.00 12.48 27.20
N ILE A 294 16.16 11.51 26.31
CA ILE A 294 15.13 10.55 25.98
C ILE A 294 15.54 9.15 26.39
N VAL A 295 14.62 8.44 27.05
CA VAL A 295 14.71 6.99 27.28
C VAL A 295 13.89 6.28 26.22
N THR A 296 14.56 5.40 25.47
CA THR A 296 13.90 4.55 24.50
C THR A 296 13.77 3.14 25.04
N SER A 297 12.57 2.59 25.01
CA SER A 297 12.26 1.24 25.43
C SER A 297 11.60 0.46 24.31
N TYR A 298 11.65 -0.86 24.38
CA TYR A 298 10.90 -1.71 23.46
C TYR A 298 10.31 -2.93 24.16
N SER A 299 9.26 -3.48 23.57
CA SER A 299 8.67 -4.74 23.97
C SER A 299 8.48 -5.65 22.78
N ILE A 300 8.64 -6.95 23.00
CA ILE A 300 8.31 -7.98 22.00
C ILE A 300 7.25 -8.88 22.63
N THR A 301 6.10 -8.97 21.97
CA THR A 301 4.98 -9.81 22.39
C THR A 301 4.80 -10.93 21.38
N LYS A 302 4.86 -12.17 21.87
CA LYS A 302 4.60 -13.35 21.07
C LYS A 302 3.10 -13.54 20.81
N GLN A 303 2.76 -14.37 19.84
CA GLN A 303 1.37 -14.70 19.48
C GLN A 303 0.55 -15.28 20.65
N ASP A 304 1.18 -15.95 21.61
CA ASP A 304 0.55 -16.49 22.84
C ASP A 304 0.27 -15.42 23.90
N GLY A 305 0.62 -14.16 23.63
CA GLY A 305 0.48 -13.03 24.55
C GLY A 305 1.66 -12.85 25.53
N THR A 306 2.64 -13.76 25.53
CA THR A 306 3.86 -13.60 26.36
C THR A 306 4.66 -12.39 25.89
N SER A 307 4.85 -11.41 26.76
CA SER A 307 5.56 -10.17 26.45
C SER A 307 6.85 -10.05 27.25
N GLN A 308 7.89 -9.56 26.61
CA GLN A 308 9.15 -9.21 27.23
C GLN A 308 9.46 -7.74 26.96
N VAL A 309 9.71 -6.99 28.02
CA VAL A 309 10.07 -5.57 27.96
C VAL A 309 11.56 -5.42 28.16
N PHE A 310 12.19 -4.60 27.36
CA PHE A 310 13.60 -4.28 27.43
C PHE A 310 13.75 -2.79 27.69
N ASN A 311 14.20 -2.48 28.91
CA ASN A 311 14.57 -1.14 29.34
C ASN A 311 16.05 -1.18 29.68
N ALA A 312 16.87 -0.51 28.94
CA ALA A 312 18.27 -0.43 29.26
C ALA A 312 18.66 1.00 29.64
N ALA A 313 19.50 1.13 30.66
CA ALA A 313 20.01 2.43 31.11
C ALA A 313 20.83 3.15 30.02
N ASP A 314 21.42 2.39 29.12
CA ASP A 314 22.17 2.89 27.96
C ASP A 314 21.27 3.42 26.83
N PHE A 315 19.94 3.28 26.96
CA PHE A 315 18.98 3.87 26.03
C PHE A 315 18.65 5.33 26.37
N ASN A 316 19.14 5.85 27.47
CA ASN A 316 19.06 7.27 27.77
C ASN A 316 20.09 8.04 26.96
N THR A 317 19.64 8.96 26.14
CA THR A 317 20.49 9.79 25.26
C THR A 317 19.93 11.18 25.15
N THR A 318 20.81 12.17 25.07
CA THR A 318 20.44 13.53 24.70
C THR A 318 20.22 13.59 23.19
N LEU A 319 19.02 13.95 22.77
CA LEU A 319 18.72 14.35 21.41
C LEU A 319 18.96 15.85 21.27
N ASN A 320 19.85 16.22 20.37
CA ASN A 320 20.14 17.63 20.13
C ASN A 320 18.92 18.34 19.53
N ALA A 321 18.82 19.62 19.79
CA ALA A 321 17.79 20.49 19.25
C ALA A 321 17.68 20.36 17.73
N ASN A 322 16.44 20.29 17.24
CA ASN A 322 16.10 20.26 15.81
C ASN A 322 16.92 19.22 15.00
N SER A 323 17.06 18.01 15.52
CA SER A 323 17.86 16.95 14.90
C SER A 323 17.11 15.64 14.74
N ALA A 324 17.50 14.87 13.72
CA ALA A 324 17.09 13.47 13.55
C ALA A 324 18.18 12.54 14.08
N PHE A 325 17.79 11.44 14.69
CA PHE A 325 18.69 10.49 15.30
C PHE A 325 18.20 9.05 15.09
N THR A 326 19.09 8.15 14.70
CA THR A 326 18.81 6.71 14.68
C THR A 326 19.41 6.05 15.91
N ARG A 327 18.55 5.60 16.81
CA ARG A 327 18.98 4.83 17.98
C ARG A 327 19.08 3.37 17.62
N THR A 328 20.23 2.76 17.90
CA THR A 328 20.43 1.32 17.76
C THR A 328 20.17 0.63 19.09
N ILE A 329 19.19 -0.28 19.10
CA ILE A 329 18.79 -1.03 20.29
C ILE A 329 19.14 -2.49 20.09
N GLY A 330 20.02 -3.04 20.95
CA GLY A 330 20.40 -4.45 20.92
C GLY A 330 19.24 -5.35 21.36
N LEU A 331 19.03 -6.45 20.64
CA LEU A 331 18.02 -7.47 20.97
C LEU A 331 18.59 -8.54 21.92
N ASN A 332 19.45 -8.16 22.84
CA ASN A 332 20.12 -9.06 23.78
C ASN A 332 19.11 -9.76 24.70
N GLY A 333 19.23 -11.08 24.80
CA GLY A 333 18.40 -11.90 25.69
C GLY A 333 17.01 -12.25 25.15
N PHE A 334 16.66 -11.82 23.93
CA PHE A 334 15.46 -12.31 23.26
C PHE A 334 15.78 -13.67 22.62
N ALA A 335 15.17 -14.72 23.15
CA ALA A 335 15.25 -16.06 22.58
C ALA A 335 13.86 -16.44 22.02
N TYR A 336 13.84 -16.83 20.76
CA TYR A 336 12.65 -17.38 20.15
C TYR A 336 12.81 -18.89 19.96
N ASN A 337 11.98 -19.63 20.66
CA ASN A 337 11.89 -21.08 20.49
C ASN A 337 10.65 -21.42 19.64
N VAL A 338 10.88 -21.88 18.43
CA VAL A 338 9.85 -22.44 17.57
C VAL A 338 9.57 -23.85 18.02
N THR A 339 8.30 -24.20 18.23
CA THR A 339 7.93 -25.60 18.46
C THR A 339 7.84 -26.34 17.13
N PRO A 340 8.15 -27.64 17.06
CA PRO A 340 8.12 -28.40 15.82
C PRO A 340 6.75 -28.41 15.13
N ASP A 341 5.68 -28.19 15.89
CA ASP A 341 4.30 -28.20 15.39
C ASP A 341 3.82 -26.82 14.91
N ASP A 342 4.61 -25.77 15.15
CA ASP A 342 4.29 -24.43 14.67
C ASP A 342 4.42 -24.38 13.14
N THR A 343 3.40 -23.85 12.48
CA THR A 343 3.38 -23.71 11.03
C THR A 343 3.38 -22.24 10.58
N CYS A 344 2.99 -21.34 11.47
CA CYS A 344 3.08 -19.88 11.29
C CYS A 344 3.19 -19.21 12.67
N SER A 345 3.75 -18.03 12.70
CA SER A 345 3.87 -17.24 13.92
C SER A 345 4.03 -15.77 13.61
N TYR A 346 3.87 -14.93 14.62
CA TYR A 346 4.22 -13.52 14.57
C TYR A 346 4.72 -13.00 15.91
N PHE A 347 5.44 -11.90 15.86
CA PHE A 347 5.77 -11.06 17.01
C PHE A 347 5.21 -9.66 16.80
N ASP A 348 4.64 -9.10 17.85
CA ASP A 348 4.36 -7.68 17.91
C ASP A 348 5.53 -6.98 18.63
N VAL A 349 6.23 -6.14 17.88
CA VAL A 349 7.30 -5.29 18.40
C VAL A 349 6.76 -3.88 18.55
N LYS A 350 6.97 -3.31 19.72
CA LYS A 350 6.60 -1.94 20.03
C LYS A 350 7.83 -1.25 20.63
N THR A 351 8.24 -0.15 20.02
CA THR A 351 9.19 0.78 20.63
C THR A 351 8.46 2.03 21.09
N TYR A 352 8.90 2.60 22.18
CA TYR A 352 8.33 3.82 22.73
C TYR A 352 9.42 4.66 23.39
N ILE A 353 9.21 5.96 23.30
CA ILE A 353 10.03 6.98 23.98
C ILE A 353 9.23 7.59 25.13
N ASN A 354 9.96 8.26 26.01
CA ASN A 354 9.34 8.94 27.15
C ASN A 354 9.83 10.39 27.19
N PRO A 355 9.34 11.25 26.27
CA PRO A 355 9.65 12.68 26.26
C PRO A 355 8.89 13.41 27.38
N THR A 356 9.22 14.68 27.55
CA THR A 356 8.53 15.56 28.51
C THR A 356 7.41 16.38 27.88
N ASP A 357 7.26 16.30 26.55
CA ASP A 357 6.23 17.01 25.82
C ASP A 357 4.81 16.45 26.05
N ALA A 358 3.80 17.12 25.49
CA ALA A 358 2.40 16.76 25.66
C ALA A 358 1.78 15.94 24.53
N ARG A 359 2.56 15.65 23.45
CA ARG A 359 2.06 15.02 22.23
C ARG A 359 2.50 13.55 22.13
N LEU A 360 1.90 12.70 22.93
CA LEU A 360 2.31 11.30 23.14
C LEU A 360 1.89 10.33 22.02
N GLN A 361 1.18 10.78 20.97
CA GLN A 361 0.62 9.89 19.95
C GLN A 361 1.65 9.34 18.96
N ASN A 362 2.74 10.09 18.72
CA ASN A 362 3.82 9.75 17.82
C ASN A 362 5.08 9.22 18.54
N ASP A 363 4.99 8.98 19.86
CA ASP A 363 6.05 8.43 20.71
C ASP A 363 6.24 6.93 20.56
N THR A 364 5.43 6.31 19.73
CA THR A 364 5.40 4.85 19.61
C THR A 364 5.48 4.44 18.16
N ALA A 365 6.41 3.53 17.86
CA ALA A 365 6.45 2.81 16.59
C ALA A 365 6.21 1.31 16.81
N THR A 366 5.47 0.68 15.91
CA THR A 366 5.11 -0.73 16.00
C THR A 366 5.48 -1.48 14.73
N LEU A 367 5.73 -2.78 14.88
CA LEU A 367 5.93 -3.72 13.78
C LEU A 367 5.31 -5.05 14.17
N ARG A 368 4.56 -5.67 13.26
CA ARG A 368 4.23 -7.09 13.35
C ARG A 368 5.14 -7.88 12.41
N GLN A 369 6.09 -8.62 12.98
CA GLN A 369 6.97 -9.52 12.25
C GLN A 369 6.27 -10.85 12.02
N TYR A 370 6.06 -11.21 10.75
CA TYR A 370 5.38 -12.43 10.35
C TYR A 370 6.35 -13.54 9.93
N PHE A 371 5.96 -14.79 10.23
CA PHE A 371 6.61 -16.02 9.80
C PHE A 371 5.55 -17.00 9.30
N TYR A 372 5.45 -17.15 7.98
CA TYR A 372 4.42 -17.98 7.36
C TYR A 372 5.03 -19.12 6.52
N ASN A 373 4.75 -19.13 5.23
CA ASN A 373 5.28 -20.09 4.26
C ASN A 373 5.87 -19.42 3.01
N TYR A 374 6.21 -18.15 3.08
CA TYR A 374 6.80 -17.42 1.96
C TYR A 374 7.95 -16.52 2.43
N TYR A 375 8.84 -16.19 1.50
CA TYR A 375 9.79 -15.09 1.67
C TYR A 375 9.23 -13.81 1.08
N ALA A 376 9.51 -12.68 1.70
CA ALA A 376 9.24 -11.36 1.17
C ALA A 376 10.42 -10.42 1.45
N TYR A 377 10.69 -9.54 0.51
CA TYR A 377 11.56 -8.38 0.69
C TYR A 377 10.74 -7.11 0.89
N ASP A 378 9.58 -7.04 0.26
CA ASP A 378 8.66 -5.90 0.31
C ASP A 378 7.91 -5.83 1.64
N ASP A 379 7.43 -4.64 2.00
CA ASP A 379 6.62 -4.41 3.21
C ASP A 379 5.09 -4.57 2.96
N GLY A 380 4.68 -4.84 1.72
CA GLY A 380 3.29 -4.99 1.31
C GLY A 380 2.70 -3.74 0.64
N THR A 381 3.48 -2.66 0.52
CA THR A 381 3.10 -1.43 -0.21
C THR A 381 4.01 -1.25 -1.42
N ALA A 382 3.51 -0.57 -2.45
CA ALA A 382 4.29 -0.25 -3.65
C ALA A 382 4.32 1.26 -3.83
N GLU A 383 5.49 1.83 -4.00
CA GLU A 383 5.64 3.23 -4.36
C GLU A 383 5.72 3.42 -5.88
N ARG A 384 6.11 2.37 -6.60
CA ARG A 384 6.25 2.34 -8.07
C ARG A 384 5.90 0.97 -8.64
N GLY A 385 5.76 0.91 -9.96
CA GLY A 385 5.75 -0.32 -10.72
C GLY A 385 7.08 -0.58 -11.40
N TYR A 386 7.41 -1.86 -11.61
CA TYR A 386 8.57 -2.30 -12.39
C TYR A 386 8.12 -3.23 -13.51
N SER A 387 8.65 -3.07 -14.69
CA SER A 387 8.36 -3.97 -15.81
C SER A 387 9.56 -4.11 -16.76
N ASN A 388 9.54 -5.18 -17.55
CA ASN A 388 10.46 -5.41 -18.68
C ASN A 388 9.63 -5.52 -19.97
N ALA A 389 9.80 -4.60 -20.91
CA ALA A 389 8.98 -4.49 -22.12
C ALA A 389 9.59 -5.26 -23.33
N ALA A 390 10.01 -6.50 -23.13
CA ALA A 390 10.59 -7.36 -24.18
C ALA A 390 9.73 -8.59 -24.45
N ALA A 391 9.53 -8.95 -25.73
CA ALA A 391 8.93 -10.23 -26.08
C ALA A 391 9.85 -11.40 -25.66
N GLY A 392 9.31 -12.36 -24.91
CA GLY A 392 10.11 -13.41 -24.26
C GLY A 392 11.03 -12.89 -23.16
N GLY A 393 10.84 -11.64 -22.73
CA GLY A 393 11.58 -11.05 -21.62
C GLY A 393 11.32 -11.77 -20.32
N MET A 394 12.33 -11.81 -19.46
CA MET A 394 12.28 -12.48 -18.16
C MET A 394 12.59 -11.50 -17.04
N ILE A 395 11.97 -11.74 -15.89
CA ILE A 395 12.31 -11.09 -14.62
C ILE A 395 12.60 -12.20 -13.62
N ALA A 396 13.67 -12.05 -12.87
CA ALA A 396 14.07 -12.99 -11.83
C ALA A 396 14.52 -12.26 -10.56
N MET A 397 14.07 -12.75 -9.40
CA MET A 397 14.46 -12.22 -8.10
C MET A 397 15.15 -13.30 -7.29
N LYS A 398 16.28 -12.96 -6.66
CA LYS A 398 17.13 -13.88 -5.88
C LYS A 398 16.57 -14.07 -4.48
N PHE A 399 16.50 -15.33 -4.05
CA PHE A 399 16.17 -15.74 -2.67
C PHE A 399 17.14 -16.80 -2.18
N ARG A 400 17.08 -17.09 -0.87
CA ARG A 400 17.85 -18.16 -0.25
C ARG A 400 16.97 -19.00 0.66
N ALA A 401 16.87 -20.30 0.35
CA ALA A 401 16.22 -21.27 1.21
C ALA A 401 17.20 -21.77 2.26
N GLU A 402 16.88 -21.61 3.54
CA GLU A 402 17.74 -22.04 4.66
C GLU A 402 17.74 -23.55 4.85
N VAL A 403 16.69 -24.23 4.37
CA VAL A 403 16.57 -25.69 4.34
C VAL A 403 16.09 -26.12 2.97
N THR A 404 16.30 -27.41 2.64
CA THR A 404 15.70 -27.98 1.43
C THR A 404 14.20 -28.04 1.59
N ASP A 405 13.46 -27.42 0.68
CA ASP A 405 12.01 -27.38 0.68
C ASP A 405 11.45 -27.37 -0.75
N SER A 406 10.14 -27.55 -0.87
CA SER A 406 9.41 -27.53 -2.13
C SER A 406 8.77 -26.17 -2.36
N LEU A 407 9.21 -25.49 -3.40
CA LEU A 407 8.59 -24.28 -3.91
C LEU A 407 7.28 -24.64 -4.63
N LEU A 408 6.16 -24.06 -4.20
CA LEU A 408 4.82 -24.38 -4.71
C LEU A 408 4.36 -23.39 -5.78
N GLY A 409 4.76 -22.14 -5.67
CA GLY A 409 4.32 -21.04 -6.53
C GLY A 409 4.83 -19.69 -6.08
N LEU A 410 4.25 -18.65 -6.65
CA LEU A 410 4.58 -17.26 -6.34
C LEU A 410 3.32 -16.48 -6.00
N PHE A 411 3.43 -15.60 -5.02
CA PHE A 411 2.56 -14.44 -4.89
C PHE A 411 3.17 -13.29 -5.69
N VAL A 412 2.38 -12.66 -6.53
CA VAL A 412 2.79 -11.49 -7.32
C VAL A 412 1.78 -10.36 -7.14
N TYR A 413 2.25 -9.17 -6.83
CA TYR A 413 1.42 -7.97 -6.76
C TYR A 413 1.50 -7.23 -8.09
N TRP A 414 0.48 -7.42 -8.93
CA TRP A 414 0.38 -6.73 -10.21
C TRP A 414 -0.18 -5.32 -10.03
N LEU A 415 0.45 -4.35 -10.67
CA LEU A 415 -0.03 -2.97 -10.68
C LEU A 415 -0.78 -2.66 -11.97
N PRO A 416 -1.98 -2.06 -11.91
CA PRO A 416 -2.60 -1.48 -13.09
C PRO A 416 -1.83 -0.26 -13.57
N THR A 417 -1.53 -0.26 -14.85
CA THR A 417 -0.95 0.89 -15.57
C THR A 417 -1.94 1.42 -16.59
N GLY A 418 -1.57 2.44 -17.38
CA GLY A 418 -2.40 2.94 -18.47
C GLY A 418 -2.70 1.91 -19.56
N VAL A 419 -1.87 0.85 -19.66
CA VAL A 419 -2.08 -0.25 -20.62
C VAL A 419 -2.72 -1.42 -19.90
N ASN A 420 -3.81 -1.94 -20.45
CA ASN A 420 -4.46 -3.14 -19.92
C ASN A 420 -3.68 -4.38 -20.35
N VAL A 421 -2.93 -4.99 -19.43
CA VAL A 421 -2.15 -6.21 -19.64
C VAL A 421 -2.84 -7.48 -19.14
N SER A 422 -4.12 -7.43 -18.76
CA SER A 422 -4.84 -8.59 -18.22
C SER A 422 -5.01 -9.74 -19.22
N ALA A 423 -4.87 -9.47 -20.51
CA ALA A 423 -4.89 -10.48 -21.58
C ALA A 423 -3.51 -11.02 -21.93
N GLU A 424 -2.44 -10.40 -21.46
CA GLU A 424 -1.08 -10.86 -21.69
C GLU A 424 -0.82 -12.18 -20.95
N THR A 425 0.12 -12.95 -21.47
CA THR A 425 0.45 -14.25 -20.89
C THR A 425 1.89 -14.30 -20.39
N PHE A 426 2.09 -15.06 -19.32
CA PHE A 426 3.42 -15.37 -18.80
C PHE A 426 3.49 -16.81 -18.28
N LEU A 427 4.71 -17.34 -18.19
CA LEU A 427 5.03 -18.62 -17.58
C LEU A 427 5.88 -18.38 -16.35
N LEU A 428 5.52 -18.99 -15.23
CA LEU A 428 6.39 -19.01 -14.06
C LEU A 428 7.70 -19.72 -14.37
N ARG A 429 8.78 -19.22 -13.77
CA ARG A 429 10.10 -19.82 -13.87
C ARG A 429 10.81 -19.78 -12.53
N ALA A 430 11.62 -20.80 -12.29
CA ALA A 430 12.60 -20.82 -11.23
C ALA A 430 13.96 -21.20 -11.82
N TRP A 431 15.03 -20.66 -11.26
CA TRP A 431 16.40 -20.92 -11.72
C TRP A 431 17.30 -21.27 -10.53
N SER A 432 18.29 -22.12 -10.78
CA SER A 432 19.37 -22.39 -9.83
C SER A 432 20.28 -21.17 -9.67
N ASP A 433 21.15 -21.21 -8.67
CA ASP A 433 22.20 -20.20 -8.52
C ASP A 433 23.31 -20.40 -9.58
N GLY A 434 23.45 -19.45 -10.49
CA GLY A 434 24.55 -19.36 -11.45
C GLY A 434 25.77 -18.62 -10.93
N GLY A 435 25.80 -18.36 -9.61
CA GLY A 435 26.83 -17.58 -8.92
C GLY A 435 26.46 -16.11 -8.81
N THR A 436 26.61 -15.33 -9.86
CA THR A 436 26.30 -13.89 -9.88
C THR A 436 24.96 -13.55 -10.54
N GLN A 437 24.29 -14.52 -11.14
CA GLN A 437 23.05 -14.36 -11.93
C GLN A 437 22.23 -15.65 -11.90
N PRO A 438 20.97 -15.65 -12.40
CA PRO A 438 20.21 -16.88 -12.58
C PRO A 438 20.96 -17.91 -13.43
N GLY A 439 20.96 -19.17 -12.97
CA GLY A 439 21.61 -20.29 -13.63
C GLY A 439 20.65 -21.08 -14.53
N THR A 440 20.68 -22.42 -14.40
CA THR A 440 19.80 -23.30 -15.17
C THR A 440 18.37 -23.26 -14.63
N GLU A 441 17.38 -23.37 -15.51
CA GLU A 441 15.98 -23.47 -15.14
C GLU A 441 15.71 -24.73 -14.30
N LEU A 442 14.88 -24.58 -13.28
CA LEU A 442 14.48 -25.63 -12.35
C LEU A 442 13.03 -26.04 -12.61
N GLY A 443 12.81 -27.34 -12.77
CA GLY A 443 11.48 -27.87 -13.03
C GLY A 443 10.98 -27.53 -14.46
N GLU A 444 9.87 -28.16 -14.81
CA GLU A 444 9.16 -27.87 -16.06
C GLU A 444 7.82 -27.22 -15.71
N ASN A 445 7.47 -26.14 -16.39
CA ASN A 445 6.25 -25.39 -16.16
C ASN A 445 5.70 -24.90 -17.50
N PHE A 446 4.54 -25.41 -17.89
CA PHE A 446 3.94 -25.20 -19.21
C PHE A 446 2.63 -24.43 -19.15
N ASN A 447 2.06 -24.24 -17.95
CA ASN A 447 0.80 -23.52 -17.78
C ASN A 447 1.01 -22.02 -17.91
N TYR A 448 0.36 -21.44 -18.92
CA TYR A 448 0.31 -20.00 -19.07
C TYR A 448 -0.64 -19.37 -18.06
N HIS A 449 -0.19 -18.29 -17.48
CA HIS A 449 -0.96 -17.46 -16.56
C HIS A 449 -1.22 -16.08 -17.17
N HIS A 450 -2.20 -15.38 -16.62
CA HIS A 450 -2.49 -13.99 -16.92
C HIS A 450 -2.31 -13.13 -15.66
N PRO A 451 -1.85 -11.87 -15.80
CA PRO A 451 -1.87 -10.96 -14.67
C PRO A 451 -3.28 -10.81 -14.11
N ALA A 452 -3.48 -11.20 -12.86
CA ALA A 452 -4.74 -11.08 -12.17
C ALA A 452 -4.65 -9.92 -11.18
N PHE A 453 -5.48 -8.91 -11.39
CA PHE A 453 -5.52 -7.74 -10.55
C PHE A 453 -6.58 -7.92 -9.46
N TYR A 454 -6.24 -7.67 -8.19
CA TYR A 454 -7.17 -7.51 -7.06
C TYR A 454 -7.99 -8.73 -6.68
N GLN A 455 -7.46 -9.94 -6.78
CA GLN A 455 -8.29 -11.13 -6.58
C GLN A 455 -8.53 -11.50 -5.12
N HIS A 456 -7.65 -11.20 -4.16
CA HIS A 456 -7.79 -11.77 -2.82
C HIS A 456 -7.29 -10.86 -1.70
N GLY A 457 -8.19 -10.59 -0.75
CA GLY A 457 -7.91 -10.23 0.63
C GLY A 457 -7.07 -8.97 0.88
N GLU A 458 -6.57 -8.88 2.09
CA GLU A 458 -5.89 -7.69 2.60
C GLU A 458 -4.52 -7.39 1.96
N ASN A 459 -3.91 -8.37 1.28
CA ASN A 459 -2.57 -8.24 0.71
C ASN A 459 -2.55 -8.05 -0.82
N TYR A 460 -3.68 -8.13 -1.50
CA TYR A 460 -3.83 -7.89 -2.96
C TYR A 460 -2.87 -8.65 -3.89
N PHE A 461 -2.13 -9.61 -3.38
CA PHE A 461 -1.27 -10.50 -4.16
C PHE A 461 -2.11 -11.58 -4.85
N SER A 462 -1.77 -11.87 -6.10
CA SER A 462 -2.31 -13.02 -6.83
C SER A 462 -1.38 -14.20 -6.68
N TYR A 463 -1.92 -15.38 -6.37
CA TYR A 463 -1.15 -16.62 -6.28
C TYR A 463 -1.13 -17.35 -7.61
N TYR A 464 0.05 -17.79 -8.01
CA TYR A 464 0.29 -18.61 -9.20
C TYR A 464 1.09 -19.85 -8.80
N SER A 465 0.59 -21.04 -9.14
CA SER A 465 1.26 -22.31 -8.83
C SER A 465 2.19 -22.74 -9.96
N TYR A 466 3.29 -23.37 -9.59
CA TYR A 466 4.03 -24.22 -10.55
C TYR A 466 3.23 -25.48 -10.86
N ASP A 467 3.46 -26.06 -12.05
CA ASP A 467 2.80 -27.31 -12.47
C ASP A 467 3.13 -28.47 -11.52
N ASN A 468 4.34 -28.49 -11.00
CA ASN A 468 4.80 -29.42 -9.97
C ASN A 468 5.66 -28.67 -8.94
N PRO A 469 5.65 -29.09 -7.67
CA PRO A 469 6.54 -28.53 -6.66
C PRO A 469 8.01 -28.66 -7.06
N ILE A 470 8.79 -27.60 -6.93
CA ILE A 470 10.20 -27.53 -7.29
C ILE A 470 11.06 -27.58 -6.04
N ALA A 471 11.94 -28.60 -5.91
CA ALA A 471 12.86 -28.68 -4.78
C ALA A 471 13.97 -27.61 -4.90
N VAL A 472 14.13 -26.80 -3.85
CA VAL A 472 15.17 -25.78 -3.78
C VAL A 472 15.93 -25.84 -2.45
N THR A 473 17.19 -25.42 -2.47
CA THR A 473 18.05 -25.26 -1.28
C THR A 473 19.14 -24.24 -1.57
N GLY A 474 19.53 -23.45 -0.55
CA GLY A 474 20.49 -22.38 -0.77
C GLY A 474 19.92 -21.29 -1.69
N ASN A 475 20.77 -20.64 -2.47
CA ASN A 475 20.36 -19.59 -3.38
C ASN A 475 19.60 -20.15 -4.59
N PHE A 476 18.53 -19.47 -4.95
CA PHE A 476 17.71 -19.74 -6.12
C PHE A 476 17.06 -18.43 -6.60
N TYR A 477 16.49 -18.47 -7.80
CA TYR A 477 15.80 -17.32 -8.37
C TYR A 477 14.39 -17.74 -8.77
N VAL A 478 13.44 -16.82 -8.66
CA VAL A 478 12.05 -17.01 -9.10
C VAL A 478 11.57 -15.79 -9.89
N GLY A 479 10.63 -16.02 -10.77
CA GLY A 479 10.02 -14.98 -11.59
C GLY A 479 9.22 -15.56 -12.73
N TRP A 480 9.30 -14.93 -13.90
CA TRP A 480 8.54 -15.36 -15.06
C TRP A 480 9.24 -15.02 -16.38
N VAL A 481 8.77 -15.65 -17.46
CA VAL A 481 8.96 -15.22 -18.83
C VAL A 481 7.62 -14.75 -19.40
N GLN A 482 7.59 -13.57 -19.99
CA GLN A 482 6.40 -13.02 -20.64
C GLN A 482 6.37 -13.34 -22.12
N SER A 483 5.17 -13.46 -22.70
CA SER A 483 5.00 -13.79 -24.12
C SER A 483 5.04 -12.56 -25.03
N GLY A 484 4.43 -11.47 -24.58
CA GLY A 484 4.25 -10.24 -25.35
C GLY A 484 5.36 -9.21 -25.12
N THR A 485 5.22 -8.07 -25.83
CA THR A 485 6.08 -6.89 -25.68
C THR A 485 5.54 -5.89 -24.64
N ALA A 486 4.30 -6.04 -24.22
CA ALA A 486 3.76 -5.23 -23.12
C ALA A 486 4.45 -5.65 -21.83
N GLY A 487 5.13 -4.73 -21.17
CA GLY A 487 5.72 -4.99 -19.86
C GLY A 487 4.65 -5.35 -18.85
N LEU A 488 4.87 -6.41 -18.08
CA LEU A 488 3.96 -6.82 -17.00
C LEU A 488 4.35 -6.09 -15.73
N PRO A 489 3.60 -5.06 -15.28
CA PRO A 489 4.02 -4.21 -14.17
C PRO A 489 3.77 -4.91 -12.84
N VAL A 490 4.84 -5.19 -12.11
CA VAL A 490 4.83 -5.67 -10.73
C VAL A 490 5.12 -4.51 -9.78
N GLY A 491 4.54 -4.54 -8.57
CA GLY A 491 4.83 -3.57 -7.52
C GLY A 491 6.31 -3.56 -7.16
N ASN A 492 6.84 -2.37 -6.95
CA ASN A 492 8.21 -2.12 -6.48
C ASN A 492 8.15 -1.26 -5.20
N ASP A 493 8.44 -1.90 -4.07
CA ASP A 493 8.58 -1.25 -2.78
C ASP A 493 9.94 -0.53 -2.73
N LYS A 494 9.91 0.79 -2.61
CA LYS A 494 11.08 1.66 -2.53
C LYS A 494 11.37 2.13 -1.11
N SER A 495 10.42 1.95 -0.20
CA SER A 495 10.54 2.36 1.20
C SER A 495 11.47 1.47 2.02
N GLY A 496 11.65 0.22 1.55
CA GLY A 496 12.49 -0.80 2.16
C GLY A 496 13.99 -0.57 1.97
N ASN A 497 14.80 -1.48 2.53
CA ASN A 497 16.26 -1.42 2.47
C ASN A 497 16.85 -2.30 1.36
N ILE A 498 16.10 -2.53 0.30
CA ILE A 498 16.47 -3.48 -0.73
C ILE A 498 17.06 -2.76 -1.93
N ASN A 499 18.06 -3.36 -2.48
CA ASN A 499 18.77 -2.84 -3.62
C ASN A 499 18.59 -3.71 -4.85
N SER A 500 18.89 -3.15 -6.00
CA SER A 500 18.81 -3.81 -7.30
C SER A 500 19.64 -5.09 -7.42
N THR A 501 20.52 -5.40 -6.46
CA THR A 501 21.40 -6.60 -6.54
C THR A 501 20.66 -7.94 -6.47
N LYS A 502 19.39 -7.93 -6.08
CA LYS A 502 18.54 -9.13 -6.02
C LYS A 502 17.67 -9.30 -7.26
N VAL A 503 17.53 -8.27 -8.09
CA VAL A 503 16.66 -8.24 -9.26
C VAL A 503 17.48 -8.38 -10.53
N PHE A 504 17.04 -9.28 -11.39
CA PHE A 504 17.66 -9.54 -12.69
C PHE A 504 16.58 -9.54 -13.78
N TYR A 505 16.94 -9.06 -14.95
CA TYR A 505 16.10 -9.13 -16.13
C TYR A 505 16.87 -9.66 -17.34
N ASN A 506 16.13 -10.17 -18.33
CA ASN A 506 16.65 -10.67 -19.57
C ASN A 506 15.70 -10.26 -20.69
N ASN A 507 16.24 -9.79 -21.81
CA ASN A 507 15.47 -9.20 -22.90
C ASN A 507 15.03 -10.21 -23.97
N GLY A 508 14.93 -11.49 -23.60
CA GLY A 508 14.45 -12.56 -24.47
C GLY A 508 15.42 -13.72 -24.59
N PHE A 509 14.97 -14.75 -25.29
CA PHE A 509 15.74 -15.99 -25.48
C PHE A 509 17.16 -15.73 -26.02
N GLU A 510 18.15 -16.41 -25.44
CA GLU A 510 19.59 -16.26 -25.77
C GLU A 510 20.23 -14.91 -25.40
N GLN A 511 19.48 -14.00 -24.79
CA GLN A 511 20.07 -12.77 -24.25
C GLN A 511 20.70 -13.03 -22.87
N PRO A 512 21.76 -12.31 -22.49
CA PRO A 512 22.35 -12.45 -21.17
C PRO A 512 21.43 -11.86 -20.09
N TRP A 513 21.54 -12.42 -18.87
CA TRP A 513 20.97 -11.79 -17.69
C TRP A 513 21.67 -10.47 -17.38
N GLN A 514 20.90 -9.48 -17.01
CA GLN A 514 21.37 -8.18 -16.55
C GLN A 514 20.85 -7.95 -15.15
N GLN A 515 21.67 -7.40 -14.28
CA GLN A 515 21.24 -6.95 -12.97
C GLN A 515 20.49 -5.63 -13.13
N SER A 516 19.36 -5.48 -12.42
CA SER A 516 18.58 -4.26 -12.45
C SER A 516 19.37 -3.07 -11.91
N SER A 517 19.18 -1.91 -12.53
CA SER A 517 19.65 -0.61 -12.05
C SER A 517 18.60 0.12 -11.21
N ILE A 518 17.35 -0.34 -11.22
CA ILE A 518 16.23 0.24 -10.50
C ILE A 518 16.22 -0.30 -9.08
N ASN A 519 16.37 0.59 -8.10
CA ASN A 519 16.31 0.22 -6.68
C ASN A 519 14.88 -0.05 -6.23
N GLY A 520 14.76 -0.99 -5.30
CA GLY A 520 13.51 -1.38 -4.66
C GLY A 520 13.42 -2.89 -4.46
N ALA A 521 12.32 -3.34 -3.87
CA ALA A 521 11.96 -4.74 -3.72
C ALA A 521 10.76 -5.04 -4.62
N LEU A 522 10.94 -5.91 -5.60
CA LEU A 522 9.80 -6.38 -6.39
C LEU A 522 8.86 -7.18 -5.49
N MET A 523 7.58 -6.89 -5.59
CA MET A 523 6.54 -7.55 -4.80
C MET A 523 6.24 -8.94 -5.35
N ILE A 524 7.23 -9.83 -5.22
CA ILE A 524 7.23 -11.23 -5.63
C ILE A 524 7.62 -12.06 -4.41
N ARG A 525 6.78 -13.00 -4.02
CA ARG A 525 6.97 -13.81 -2.81
C ARG A 525 6.93 -15.30 -3.14
N PRO A 526 8.05 -16.02 -3.10
CA PRO A 526 8.09 -17.48 -3.29
C PRO A 526 7.40 -18.20 -2.14
N VAL A 527 6.49 -19.12 -2.47
CA VAL A 527 5.65 -19.86 -1.54
C VAL A 527 6.13 -21.31 -1.40
N PHE A 528 6.29 -21.76 -0.17
CA PHE A 528 6.84 -23.06 0.17
C PHE A 528 5.79 -24.02 0.71
N LYS A 529 6.09 -25.31 0.62
CA LYS A 529 5.27 -26.39 1.17
C LYS A 529 5.31 -26.41 2.69
N SER A 530 6.45 -26.09 3.29
CA SER A 530 6.58 -26.03 4.73
C SER A 530 5.94 -24.75 5.29
N GLY A 531 5.23 -24.89 6.39
CA GLY A 531 4.50 -23.79 7.02
C GLY A 531 3.09 -23.61 6.45
N LYS A 532 2.33 -22.73 7.10
CA LYS A 532 1.00 -22.29 6.65
C LYS A 532 0.96 -20.77 6.67
N SER A 533 0.33 -20.18 5.69
CA SER A 533 -0.01 -18.78 5.74
C SER A 533 -1.26 -18.58 6.59
N SER A 534 -1.20 -17.76 7.64
CA SER A 534 -2.39 -17.40 8.42
C SER A 534 -3.38 -16.58 7.59
N VAL A 535 -2.89 -15.89 6.57
CA VAL A 535 -3.71 -15.13 5.61
C VAL A 535 -4.59 -16.05 4.76
N TRP A 536 -4.13 -17.30 4.54
CA TRP A 536 -4.81 -18.28 3.70
C TRP A 536 -5.62 -19.31 4.47
N ASN A 537 -5.52 -19.36 5.80
CA ASN A 537 -6.43 -20.16 6.62
C ASN A 537 -7.85 -19.56 6.66
N SER A 538 -8.05 -18.32 6.22
CA SER A 538 -9.36 -17.77 5.91
C SER A 538 -9.80 -18.01 4.45
N VAL A 539 -8.91 -18.41 3.59
CA VAL A 539 -9.24 -19.17 2.39
C VAL A 539 -9.25 -20.62 2.84
N THR A 540 -10.32 -21.07 3.51
CA THR A 540 -10.88 -22.35 3.17
C THR A 540 -10.59 -22.49 1.68
N GLU A 541 -9.94 -23.59 1.21
CA GLU A 541 -10.04 -23.90 -0.21
C GLU A 541 -11.49 -23.56 -0.55
N LEU A 542 -11.69 -22.37 -1.11
CA LEU A 542 -12.82 -22.18 -1.96
C LEU A 542 -12.58 -23.34 -2.91
N SER A 543 -13.34 -24.40 -2.68
CA SER A 543 -13.58 -25.35 -3.72
C SER A 543 -13.69 -24.46 -4.94
N THR A 544 -12.80 -24.61 -5.88
CA THR A 544 -12.66 -23.81 -7.09
C THR A 544 -13.90 -23.93 -7.98
N GLU A 545 -15.00 -24.26 -7.40
CA GLU A 545 -16.32 -24.21 -7.97
C GLU A 545 -16.89 -22.83 -7.66
N THR A 546 -16.47 -21.84 -8.46
CA THR A 546 -17.35 -20.68 -8.69
C THR A 546 -18.72 -21.22 -9.05
N PRO A 547 -19.78 -20.78 -8.36
CA PRO A 547 -21.11 -21.24 -8.71
C PRO A 547 -21.31 -21.19 -10.21
N SER A 548 -21.68 -22.33 -10.78
CA SER A 548 -21.83 -22.50 -12.22
C SER A 548 -23.22 -23.05 -12.52
N LEU A 549 -23.72 -22.79 -13.73
CA LEU A 549 -25.01 -23.25 -14.19
C LEU A 549 -24.83 -24.40 -15.20
N PHE A 550 -25.48 -25.52 -14.94
CA PHE A 550 -25.49 -26.63 -15.89
C PHE A 550 -26.86 -27.32 -15.93
N PRO A 551 -27.37 -27.64 -17.15
CA PRO A 551 -26.89 -27.21 -18.45
C PRO A 551 -27.12 -25.71 -18.71
N ASN A 552 -26.25 -25.09 -19.47
CA ASN A 552 -26.43 -23.72 -19.96
C ASN A 552 -25.90 -23.64 -21.41
N PRO A 553 -26.75 -23.54 -22.44
CA PRO A 553 -28.18 -23.30 -22.38
C PRO A 553 -29.03 -24.44 -21.78
N PHE A 554 -30.20 -24.11 -21.20
CA PHE A 554 -31.14 -25.05 -20.61
C PHE A 554 -32.52 -25.05 -21.30
N ASN A 555 -33.25 -26.15 -21.16
CA ASN A 555 -34.61 -26.28 -21.67
C ASN A 555 -35.65 -26.07 -20.56
N SER A 556 -35.74 -27.00 -19.60
CA SER A 556 -36.74 -26.96 -18.54
C SER A 556 -36.16 -26.71 -17.16
N ASN A 557 -34.95 -27.19 -16.91
CA ASN A 557 -34.29 -27.08 -15.63
C ASN A 557 -32.79 -26.79 -15.80
N PHE A 558 -32.20 -26.21 -14.79
CA PHE A 558 -30.75 -26.06 -14.62
C PHE A 558 -30.39 -26.24 -13.17
N THR A 559 -29.15 -26.64 -12.92
CA THR A 559 -28.58 -26.79 -11.59
C THR A 559 -27.50 -25.73 -11.37
N ILE A 560 -27.57 -25.04 -10.24
CA ILE A 560 -26.48 -24.22 -9.71
C ILE A 560 -25.59 -25.13 -8.90
N GLN A 561 -24.33 -25.26 -9.26
CA GLN A 561 -23.33 -26.08 -8.58
C GLN A 561 -22.24 -25.19 -7.97
N GLY A 562 -21.43 -25.74 -7.06
CA GLY A 562 -20.33 -25.01 -6.44
C GLY A 562 -20.75 -24.09 -5.29
N LEU A 563 -21.81 -24.42 -4.58
CA LEU A 563 -22.27 -23.73 -3.39
C LEU A 563 -21.67 -24.38 -2.12
N ASN A 564 -21.43 -23.57 -1.10
CA ASN A 564 -20.95 -24.06 0.18
C ASN A 564 -22.12 -24.48 1.07
N GLU A 565 -22.16 -25.74 1.45
CA GLU A 565 -23.24 -26.32 2.27
C GLU A 565 -23.38 -25.71 3.68
N ASN A 566 -22.37 -24.98 4.16
CA ASN A 566 -22.44 -24.29 5.45
C ASN A 566 -23.16 -22.95 5.39
N ASN A 567 -23.53 -22.48 4.18
CA ASN A 567 -24.17 -21.19 3.97
C ASN A 567 -25.64 -21.33 3.58
N SER A 568 -26.35 -20.22 3.64
CA SER A 568 -27.69 -20.07 3.07
C SER A 568 -27.68 -19.05 1.94
N TYR A 569 -28.52 -19.29 0.94
CA TYR A 569 -28.53 -18.49 -0.30
C TYR A 569 -29.94 -18.04 -0.66
N ASN A 570 -30.05 -16.78 -1.11
CA ASN A 570 -31.20 -16.31 -1.87
C ASN A 570 -30.85 -16.36 -3.35
N VAL A 571 -31.62 -17.11 -4.13
CA VAL A 571 -31.46 -17.19 -5.58
C VAL A 571 -32.58 -16.43 -6.25
N SER A 572 -32.23 -15.49 -7.11
CA SER A 572 -33.19 -14.67 -7.86
C SER A 572 -32.96 -14.82 -9.35
N ILE A 573 -34.04 -15.03 -10.10
CA ILE A 573 -34.05 -15.03 -11.56
C ILE A 573 -34.47 -13.64 -12.03
N LEU A 574 -33.63 -13.01 -12.83
CA LEU A 574 -33.87 -11.69 -13.39
C LEU A 574 -34.00 -11.78 -14.93
N SER A 575 -34.86 -10.99 -15.49
CA SER A 575 -34.94 -10.82 -16.95
C SER A 575 -33.68 -10.16 -17.51
N SER A 576 -33.49 -10.16 -18.81
CA SER A 576 -32.41 -9.44 -19.50
C SER A 576 -32.39 -7.93 -19.21
N THR A 577 -33.53 -7.36 -18.77
CA THR A 577 -33.66 -5.96 -18.37
C THR A 577 -33.48 -5.73 -16.85
N GLY A 578 -33.16 -6.79 -16.06
CA GLY A 578 -32.97 -6.71 -14.62
C GLY A 578 -34.26 -6.80 -13.78
N GLN A 579 -35.42 -7.07 -14.39
CA GLN A 579 -36.67 -7.24 -13.66
C GLN A 579 -36.66 -8.61 -12.94
N LEU A 580 -37.01 -8.62 -11.64
CA LEU A 580 -37.15 -9.84 -10.86
C LEU A 580 -38.34 -10.67 -11.39
N ILE A 581 -38.07 -11.93 -11.68
CA ILE A 581 -39.10 -12.91 -12.16
C ILE A 581 -39.44 -13.85 -11.02
N GLU A 582 -38.44 -14.41 -10.34
CA GLU A 582 -38.60 -15.38 -9.27
C GLU A 582 -37.51 -15.23 -8.23
N SER A 583 -37.77 -15.57 -6.98
CA SER A 583 -36.77 -15.63 -5.93
C SER A 583 -37.08 -16.78 -4.97
N SER A 584 -36.04 -17.53 -4.57
CA SER A 584 -36.14 -18.67 -3.66
C SER A 584 -35.02 -18.64 -2.61
N PHE A 585 -35.30 -19.18 -1.43
CA PHE A 585 -34.36 -19.32 -0.33
C PHE A 585 -33.91 -20.76 -0.19
N HIS A 586 -32.60 -20.99 -0.04
CA HIS A 586 -31.98 -22.30 0.12
C HIS A 586 -30.97 -22.27 1.26
N SER A 587 -30.97 -23.29 2.10
CA SER A 587 -30.04 -23.41 3.23
C SER A 587 -29.36 -24.75 3.26
N HIS A 588 -28.09 -24.76 3.60
CA HIS A 588 -27.29 -25.98 3.79
C HIS A 588 -27.27 -26.88 2.54
N VAL A 589 -27.05 -26.29 1.36
CA VAL A 589 -27.02 -26.99 0.08
C VAL A 589 -25.71 -26.70 -0.66
N ASN A 590 -25.15 -27.71 -1.31
CA ASN A 590 -23.99 -27.59 -2.19
C ASN A 590 -24.39 -27.40 -3.67
N SER A 591 -25.64 -27.69 -3.99
CA SER A 591 -26.24 -27.44 -5.31
C SER A 591 -27.73 -27.12 -5.20
N ILE A 592 -28.26 -26.38 -6.16
CA ILE A 592 -29.67 -25.98 -6.23
C ILE A 592 -30.19 -26.34 -7.62
N GLU A 593 -31.18 -27.21 -7.68
CA GLU A 593 -31.90 -27.49 -8.91
C GLU A 593 -33.09 -26.53 -9.04
N MET A 594 -33.19 -25.87 -10.20
CA MET A 594 -34.26 -24.92 -10.52
C MET A 594 -35.07 -25.44 -11.70
N GLU A 595 -36.37 -25.69 -11.48
CA GLU A 595 -37.31 -26.05 -12.54
C GLU A 595 -38.03 -24.81 -13.04
N ASN A 596 -37.84 -24.48 -14.30
CA ASN A 596 -38.39 -23.24 -14.90
C ASN A 596 -39.02 -23.48 -16.26
N ASN A 597 -40.06 -24.29 -16.26
CA ASN A 597 -40.84 -24.60 -17.46
C ASN A 597 -41.62 -23.38 -18.05
N SER A 598 -41.89 -22.37 -17.22
CA SER A 598 -42.70 -21.21 -17.58
C SER A 598 -41.93 -20.04 -18.18
N LEU A 599 -40.58 -20.07 -18.12
CA LEU A 599 -39.78 -18.99 -18.68
C LEU A 599 -39.82 -19.02 -20.22
N PRO A 600 -40.05 -17.90 -20.90
CA PRO A 600 -39.86 -17.78 -22.36
C PRO A 600 -38.41 -18.07 -22.78
N VAL A 601 -38.22 -18.49 -24.03
CA VAL A 601 -36.91 -18.59 -24.66
C VAL A 601 -36.20 -17.22 -24.59
N GLY A 602 -34.97 -17.19 -24.11
CA GLY A 602 -34.24 -15.93 -23.95
C GLY A 602 -33.07 -15.97 -22.95
N MET A 603 -32.52 -14.80 -22.70
CA MET A 603 -31.43 -14.58 -21.77
C MET A 603 -31.95 -14.11 -20.41
N TYR A 604 -31.39 -14.70 -19.34
CA TYR A 604 -31.68 -14.39 -17.94
C TYR A 604 -30.42 -14.19 -17.16
N PHE A 605 -30.52 -13.53 -16.00
CA PHE A 605 -29.46 -13.46 -15.01
C PHE A 605 -29.92 -14.16 -13.74
N ILE A 606 -29.10 -15.08 -13.25
CA ILE A 606 -29.32 -15.75 -11.97
C ILE A 606 -28.44 -15.04 -10.95
N GLN A 607 -29.08 -14.37 -10.01
CA GLN A 607 -28.41 -13.70 -8.91
C GLN A 607 -28.46 -14.61 -7.67
N ILE A 608 -27.31 -14.94 -7.14
CA ILE A 608 -27.12 -15.77 -5.94
C ILE A 608 -26.57 -14.85 -4.86
N THR A 609 -27.33 -14.66 -3.80
CA THR A 609 -26.88 -13.85 -2.65
C THR A 609 -26.60 -14.78 -1.48
N ASN A 610 -25.38 -14.81 -0.99
CA ASN A 610 -25.02 -15.51 0.22
C ASN A 610 -25.51 -14.71 1.44
N ASN A 611 -26.41 -15.29 2.24
CA ASN A 611 -27.02 -14.57 3.36
C ASN A 611 -26.06 -14.39 4.56
N SER A 612 -24.99 -15.19 4.65
CA SER A 612 -23.99 -15.07 5.71
C SER A 612 -22.93 -14.00 5.39
N THR A 613 -22.47 -13.95 4.14
CA THR A 613 -21.40 -13.02 3.71
C THR A 613 -21.93 -11.79 2.96
N GLN A 614 -23.22 -11.79 2.58
CA GLN A 614 -23.85 -10.79 1.72
C GLN A 614 -23.20 -10.69 0.31
N GLU A 615 -22.40 -11.66 -0.06
CA GLU A 615 -21.80 -11.73 -1.39
C GLU A 615 -22.86 -12.02 -2.45
N ILE A 616 -22.77 -11.33 -3.57
CA ILE A 616 -23.69 -11.46 -4.70
C ILE A 616 -22.93 -11.96 -5.93
N ILE A 617 -23.29 -13.15 -6.40
CA ILE A 617 -22.79 -13.73 -7.64
C ILE A 617 -23.88 -13.65 -8.71
N ARG A 618 -23.52 -13.27 -9.93
CA ARG A 618 -24.45 -13.22 -11.07
C ARG A 618 -23.97 -14.12 -12.19
N LEU A 619 -24.82 -15.06 -12.60
CA LEU A 619 -24.57 -15.99 -13.67
C LEU A 619 -25.51 -15.70 -14.84
N LYS A 620 -25.01 -15.83 -16.06
CA LYS A 620 -25.83 -15.71 -17.27
C LYS A 620 -26.44 -17.06 -17.61
N ALA A 621 -27.76 -17.10 -17.78
CA ALA A 621 -28.53 -18.29 -18.16
C ALA A 621 -29.18 -18.07 -19.51
N MET A 622 -29.14 -19.07 -20.41
CA MET A 622 -29.78 -19.04 -21.72
C MET A 622 -30.82 -20.15 -21.77
N LYS A 623 -32.10 -19.77 -21.94
CA LYS A 623 -33.19 -20.70 -22.19
C LYS A 623 -33.41 -20.89 -23.70
N GLN A 624 -33.47 -22.17 -24.12
CA GLN A 624 -33.77 -22.61 -25.49
C GLN A 624 -35.17 -23.07 -25.65
#